data_68314d84c2b8c12f5c0efef31a17be0a
#
_entry.id   68314d84c2b8c12f5c0efef31a17be0a
#
_cell.length_a   1.000
_cell.length_b   1.000
_cell.length_c   1.000
_cell.angle_alpha   90.00
_cell.angle_beta   90.00
_cell.angle_gamma   90.00
#
_symmetry.space_group_name_H-M   'P 1'
#
loop_
_entity.id
_entity.type
_entity.pdbx_description
1 polymer ?
#
loop_
_entity_poly.entity_id
_entity_poly.type
_entity_poly.pdbx_seq_one_letter_code
_entity_poly.pdbx_strand_id
1 'polypeptide(L)'
;MKKNKLVAVLGPTNTGKTYLAIETMLSFETGMIGFPLRLLAREVYDKVIKKVDPSRVALITGEEKIIPINAKYYLCTVESMPIDKNLEFVGIDEIQMCTDHERGHIFTDRLLNLRGDKTTMFMGSYSMKNIIKKLDEDVEFIDRKRLSKLTFSGHKKISRIERKSAIIAFSAEEVYAIAELIRRQKGGAAIVMGSLSPKTRNSQVELYQSGDVDFLVATDAIGMGINMDLDNVYFSNLKKFDGRKMRRLNLAEIGQIAGRAGRYLNDGLFGITGDCGEISAEEVELLENHKFNEIHTLYWRNPNLNFKNGNELIKSLDERPNKSWLKRIYECCLLYTSPSPRDRG
;
A
#
# COMPACT_ATOMS: atom_id res chain seq x y z
N MET A 1 31.22 15.72 5.50
CA MET A 1 29.85 15.14 5.78
C MET A 1 29.66 13.94 4.87
N LYS A 2 29.39 12.73 5.40
CA LYS A 2 29.02 11.59 4.55
C LYS A 2 27.70 11.94 3.87
N LYS A 3 27.69 11.93 2.53
CA LYS A 3 26.48 12.18 1.72
C LYS A 3 25.44 11.12 2.10
N ASN A 4 24.19 11.51 2.40
CA ASN A 4 23.08 10.60 2.62
C ASN A 4 23.00 9.64 1.43
N LYS A 5 22.92 8.33 1.69
CA LYS A 5 22.78 7.30 0.67
C LYS A 5 21.30 7.13 0.35
N LEU A 6 20.91 7.38 -0.91
CA LEU A 6 19.56 7.15 -1.40
C LEU A 6 19.51 5.81 -2.11
N VAL A 7 18.62 4.92 -1.65
CA VAL A 7 18.47 3.56 -2.19
C VAL A 7 17.03 3.35 -2.64
N ALA A 8 16.83 2.82 -3.84
CA ALA A 8 15.52 2.44 -4.37
C ALA A 8 15.45 0.92 -4.58
N VAL A 9 14.65 0.25 -3.76
CA VAL A 9 14.40 -1.20 -3.85
C VAL A 9 13.12 -1.43 -4.63
N LEU A 10 13.25 -1.80 -5.89
CA LEU A 10 12.13 -1.91 -6.82
C LEU A 10 11.86 -3.36 -7.22
N GLY A 11 10.58 -3.70 -7.38
CA GLY A 11 10.17 -5.03 -7.81
C GLY A 11 8.71 -5.32 -7.58
N PRO A 12 8.22 -6.49 -8.06
CA PRO A 12 6.85 -6.96 -7.84
C PRO A 12 6.52 -7.14 -6.36
N THR A 13 5.27 -7.44 -6.07
CA THR A 13 4.83 -7.90 -4.74
C THR A 13 5.50 -9.22 -4.36
N ASN A 14 5.58 -9.52 -3.07
CA ASN A 14 6.18 -10.74 -2.52
C ASN A 14 7.66 -10.97 -2.87
N THR A 15 8.46 -9.91 -3.00
CA THR A 15 9.90 -9.99 -3.29
C THR A 15 10.80 -9.64 -2.10
N GLY A 16 10.23 -9.52 -0.90
CA GLY A 16 10.98 -9.27 0.34
C GLY A 16 11.53 -7.84 0.50
N LYS A 17 10.98 -6.85 -0.23
CA LYS A 17 11.39 -5.43 -0.12
C LYS A 17 11.25 -4.91 1.30
N THR A 18 10.06 -5.07 1.89
CA THR A 18 9.77 -4.62 3.26
C THR A 18 10.66 -5.32 4.29
N TYR A 19 10.93 -6.62 4.11
CA TYR A 19 11.86 -7.36 4.96
C TYR A 19 13.28 -6.78 4.90
N LEU A 20 13.78 -6.52 3.69
CA LEU A 20 15.09 -5.88 3.51
C LEU A 20 15.15 -4.52 4.21
N ALA A 21 14.09 -3.70 4.11
CA ALA A 21 14.04 -2.40 4.76
C ALA A 21 14.08 -2.51 6.29
N ILE A 22 13.36 -3.49 6.86
CA ILE A 22 13.37 -3.74 8.32
C ILE A 22 14.77 -4.14 8.78
N GLU A 23 15.42 -5.12 8.13
CA GLU A 23 16.77 -5.55 8.50
C GLU A 23 17.79 -4.40 8.35
N THR A 24 17.66 -3.61 7.28
CA THR A 24 18.51 -2.43 7.09
C THR A 24 18.27 -1.38 8.18
N MET A 25 17.01 -1.08 8.51
CA MET A 25 16.69 -0.14 9.60
C MET A 25 17.32 -0.58 10.93
N LEU A 26 17.21 -1.86 11.26
CA LEU A 26 17.72 -2.42 12.53
C LEU A 26 19.25 -2.48 12.58
N SER A 27 19.95 -2.29 11.46
CA SER A 27 21.42 -2.16 11.42
C SER A 27 21.91 -0.75 11.79
N PHE A 28 21.00 0.23 11.91
CA PHE A 28 21.27 1.58 12.35
C PHE A 28 20.86 1.80 13.81
N GLU A 29 21.38 2.84 14.46
CA GLU A 29 21.04 3.19 15.85
C GLU A 29 19.60 3.71 15.96
N THR A 30 19.14 4.43 14.93
CA THR A 30 17.80 5.01 14.87
C THR A 30 17.23 4.88 13.47
N GLY A 31 15.91 4.68 13.38
CA GLY A 31 15.29 4.56 12.07
C GLY A 31 13.76 4.68 12.08
N MET A 32 13.22 4.88 10.90
CA MET A 32 11.78 4.99 10.68
C MET A 32 11.40 4.35 9.35
N ILE A 33 10.24 3.67 9.33
CA ILE A 33 9.63 3.19 8.09
C ILE A 33 8.17 3.63 8.06
N GLY A 34 7.78 4.28 6.95
CA GLY A 34 6.40 4.61 6.62
C GLY A 34 5.76 3.55 5.74
N PHE A 35 4.60 3.05 6.15
CA PHE A 35 3.81 2.04 5.46
C PHE A 35 2.52 2.61 4.86
N PRO A 36 1.98 2.01 3.79
CA PRO A 36 0.74 2.49 3.16
C PRO A 36 -0.51 2.21 4.00
N LEU A 37 -0.46 1.23 4.90
CA LEU A 37 -1.60 0.78 5.70
C LEU A 37 -1.26 0.66 7.17
N ARG A 38 -2.23 1.02 8.03
CA ARG A 38 -2.16 0.85 9.49
C ARG A 38 -1.90 -0.60 9.90
N LEU A 39 -2.58 -1.54 9.24
CA LEU A 39 -2.44 -2.96 9.52
C LEU A 39 -1.02 -3.46 9.25
N LEU A 40 -0.39 -3.03 8.15
CA LEU A 40 0.98 -3.39 7.84
C LEU A 40 1.97 -2.78 8.85
N ALA A 41 1.78 -1.52 9.24
CA ALA A 41 2.59 -0.88 10.27
C ALA A 41 2.51 -1.66 11.61
N ARG A 42 1.30 -2.10 12.00
CA ARG A 42 1.09 -2.92 13.20
C ARG A 42 1.73 -4.30 13.07
N GLU A 43 1.53 -4.99 11.96
CA GLU A 43 2.14 -6.31 11.73
C GLU A 43 3.69 -6.24 11.79
N VAL A 44 4.27 -5.20 11.21
CA VAL A 44 5.73 -5.00 11.27
C VAL A 44 6.16 -4.64 12.67
N TYR A 45 5.43 -3.81 13.40
CA TYR A 45 5.68 -3.52 14.80
C TYR A 45 5.72 -4.81 15.64
N ASP A 46 4.72 -5.68 15.52
CA ASP A 46 4.65 -6.95 16.25
C ASP A 46 5.81 -7.90 15.90
N LYS A 47 6.36 -7.80 14.69
CA LYS A 47 7.58 -8.54 14.29
C LYS A 47 8.86 -7.93 14.84
N VAL A 48 8.96 -6.60 14.85
CA VAL A 48 10.17 -5.89 15.30
C VAL A 48 10.35 -5.98 16.81
N ILE A 49 9.28 -5.89 17.61
CA ILE A 49 9.36 -6.06 19.07
C ILE A 49 9.77 -7.48 19.51
N LYS A 50 9.71 -8.47 18.61
CA LYS A 50 10.25 -9.81 18.86
C LYS A 50 11.76 -9.89 18.62
N LYS A 51 12.36 -8.90 17.95
CA LYS A 51 13.78 -8.85 17.59
C LYS A 51 14.56 -7.86 18.46
N VAL A 52 13.92 -6.81 18.92
CA VAL A 52 14.53 -5.75 19.74
C VAL A 52 13.65 -5.41 20.91
N ASP A 53 14.23 -4.79 21.96
CA ASP A 53 13.49 -4.39 23.16
C ASP A 53 12.28 -3.51 22.78
N PRO A 54 11.04 -3.87 23.21
CA PRO A 54 9.82 -3.10 22.94
C PRO A 54 9.90 -1.64 23.39
N SER A 55 10.67 -1.32 24.44
CA SER A 55 10.87 0.05 24.92
C SER A 55 11.60 0.95 23.89
N ARG A 56 12.20 0.37 22.86
CA ARG A 56 12.90 1.09 21.78
C ARG A 56 12.08 1.24 20.50
N VAL A 57 10.87 0.67 20.45
CA VAL A 57 10.06 0.63 19.22
C VAL A 57 8.77 1.42 19.41
N ALA A 58 8.52 2.36 18.53
CA ALA A 58 7.28 3.12 18.44
C ALA A 58 6.39 2.64 17.30
N LEU A 59 5.08 2.68 17.51
CA LEU A 59 4.06 2.55 16.48
C LEU A 59 3.26 3.85 16.41
N ILE A 60 3.17 4.45 15.23
CA ILE A 60 2.42 5.69 15.04
C ILE A 60 1.51 5.56 13.81
N THR A 61 0.22 5.46 14.05
CA THR A 61 -0.81 5.45 13.02
C THR A 61 -1.90 6.46 13.35
N GLY A 62 -2.86 6.67 12.46
CA GLY A 62 -3.99 7.56 12.74
C GLY A 62 -4.90 7.10 13.88
N GLU A 63 -4.86 5.82 14.23
CA GLU A 63 -5.73 5.23 15.27
C GLU A 63 -4.95 4.79 16.50
N GLU A 64 -3.68 4.45 16.37
CA GLU A 64 -2.89 3.85 17.44
C GLU A 64 -1.54 4.56 17.58
N LYS A 65 -1.19 4.90 18.80
CA LYS A 65 0.09 5.53 19.14
C LYS A 65 0.71 4.83 20.34
N ILE A 66 1.81 4.12 20.11
CA ILE A 66 2.67 3.53 21.14
C ILE A 66 4.02 4.20 21.00
N ILE A 67 4.37 5.11 21.89
CA ILE A 67 5.60 5.90 21.80
C ILE A 67 6.34 5.81 23.15
N PRO A 68 7.20 4.79 23.34
CA PRO A 68 8.05 4.72 24.53
C PRO A 68 9.02 5.91 24.59
N ILE A 69 9.40 6.30 25.80
CA ILE A 69 10.33 7.43 26.02
C ILE A 69 11.68 7.20 25.31
N ASN A 70 12.15 5.95 25.29
CA ASN A 70 13.44 5.57 24.67
C ASN A 70 13.30 5.08 23.22
N ALA A 71 12.20 5.42 22.53
CA ALA A 71 11.96 4.97 21.17
C ALA A 71 13.09 5.39 20.22
N LYS A 72 13.66 4.42 19.52
CA LYS A 72 14.70 4.57 18.50
C LYS A 72 14.21 4.20 17.11
N TYR A 73 13.25 3.27 17.03
CA TYR A 73 12.68 2.78 15.79
C TYR A 73 11.21 3.14 15.71
N TYR A 74 10.80 3.75 14.61
CA TYR A 74 9.45 4.25 14.41
C TYR A 74 8.80 3.53 13.22
N LEU A 75 7.72 2.80 13.48
CA LEU A 75 6.91 2.13 12.47
C LEU A 75 5.60 2.91 12.35
N CYS A 76 5.40 3.53 11.19
CA CYS A 76 4.36 4.53 11.01
C CYS A 76 3.53 4.23 9.77
N THR A 77 2.28 4.75 9.71
CA THR A 77 1.73 5.03 8.38
C THR A 77 2.44 6.25 7.78
N VAL A 78 2.53 6.32 6.44
CA VAL A 78 3.23 7.42 5.76
C VAL A 78 2.70 8.79 6.17
N GLU A 79 1.38 8.90 6.41
CA GLU A 79 0.73 10.11 6.88
C GLU A 79 1.16 10.51 8.30
N SER A 80 1.44 9.52 9.14
CA SER A 80 1.75 9.73 10.56
C SER A 80 3.25 9.77 10.86
N MET A 81 4.11 9.75 9.81
CA MET A 81 5.56 9.85 9.99
C MET A 81 5.93 11.19 10.63
N PRO A 82 6.63 11.21 11.77
CA PRO A 82 7.19 12.43 12.35
C PRO A 82 8.29 12.99 11.42
N ILE A 83 8.09 14.21 10.92
CA ILE A 83 8.99 14.86 9.96
C ILE A 83 10.09 15.70 10.62
N ASP A 84 9.98 15.92 11.91
CA ASP A 84 10.87 16.75 12.75
C ASP A 84 11.99 15.96 13.42
N LYS A 85 12.04 14.65 13.18
CA LYS A 85 13.06 13.78 13.79
C LYS A 85 14.23 13.54 12.87
N ASN A 86 15.43 13.79 13.38
CA ASN A 86 16.69 13.40 12.73
C ASN A 86 16.99 11.93 13.06
N LEU A 87 16.85 11.05 12.10
CA LEU A 87 17.06 9.60 12.23
C LEU A 87 18.08 9.14 11.20
N GLU A 88 18.88 8.16 11.55
CA GLU A 88 19.92 7.63 10.66
C GLU A 88 19.35 6.94 9.42
N PHE A 89 18.23 6.23 9.58
CA PHE A 89 17.56 5.53 8.51
C PHE A 89 16.10 6.01 8.35
N VAL A 90 15.68 6.24 7.11
CA VAL A 90 14.28 6.47 6.74
C VAL A 90 13.89 5.57 5.57
N GLY A 91 12.81 4.82 5.74
CA GLY A 91 12.21 3.98 4.70
C GLY A 91 10.80 4.44 4.34
N ILE A 92 10.44 4.38 3.06
CA ILE A 92 9.07 4.63 2.59
C ILE A 92 8.64 3.45 1.73
N ASP A 93 7.61 2.73 2.17
CA ASP A 93 7.10 1.56 1.46
C ASP A 93 5.97 1.93 0.49
N GLU A 94 5.85 1.15 -0.59
CA GLU A 94 4.85 1.29 -1.65
C GLU A 94 4.80 2.71 -2.28
N ILE A 95 5.96 3.25 -2.65
CA ILE A 95 6.09 4.63 -3.18
C ILE A 95 5.27 4.91 -4.44
N GLN A 96 4.79 3.89 -5.18
CA GLN A 96 3.85 4.11 -6.29
C GLN A 96 2.51 4.69 -5.81
N MET A 97 2.22 4.66 -4.50
CA MET A 97 1.09 5.38 -3.90
C MET A 97 1.15 6.90 -4.10
N CYS A 98 2.28 7.46 -4.55
CA CYS A 98 2.37 8.84 -5.02
C CYS A 98 1.40 9.15 -6.17
N THR A 99 0.87 8.13 -6.85
CA THR A 99 -0.15 8.26 -7.91
C THR A 99 -1.58 8.06 -7.40
N ASP A 100 -1.77 7.81 -6.11
CA ASP A 100 -3.10 7.71 -5.51
C ASP A 100 -3.76 9.10 -5.47
N HIS A 101 -5.05 9.15 -5.85
CA HIS A 101 -5.74 10.43 -6.01
C HIS A 101 -5.98 11.16 -4.69
N GLU A 102 -6.21 10.42 -3.61
CA GLU A 102 -6.52 10.99 -2.29
C GLU A 102 -5.25 11.21 -1.47
N ARG A 103 -4.40 10.21 -1.41
CA ARG A 103 -3.25 10.12 -0.50
C ARG A 103 -1.91 10.43 -1.18
N GLY A 104 -1.86 10.41 -2.51
CA GLY A 104 -0.62 10.48 -3.28
C GLY A 104 0.23 11.70 -2.97
N HIS A 105 -0.38 12.84 -2.70
CA HIS A 105 0.33 14.06 -2.37
C HIS A 105 1.16 13.94 -1.07
N ILE A 106 0.72 13.14 -0.11
CA ILE A 106 1.46 12.90 1.14
C ILE A 106 2.67 12.01 0.87
N PHE A 107 2.48 10.92 0.10
CA PHE A 107 3.59 10.06 -0.33
C PHE A 107 4.62 10.84 -1.13
N THR A 108 4.17 11.71 -2.03
CA THR A 108 5.05 12.58 -2.83
C THR A 108 5.84 13.55 -1.95
N ASP A 109 5.22 14.14 -0.93
CA ASP A 109 5.92 14.99 0.02
C ASP A 109 7.03 14.23 0.74
N ARG A 110 6.75 13.03 1.24
CA ARG A 110 7.77 12.20 1.90
C ARG A 110 8.88 11.76 0.94
N LEU A 111 8.50 11.40 -0.30
CA LEU A 111 9.47 11.05 -1.36
C LEU A 111 10.42 12.22 -1.68
N LEU A 112 9.92 13.44 -1.70
CA LEU A 112 10.70 14.63 -2.05
C LEU A 112 11.52 15.19 -0.89
N ASN A 113 10.96 15.20 0.32
CA ASN A 113 11.45 16.04 1.41
C ASN A 113 11.99 15.26 2.61
N LEU A 114 11.58 14.00 2.81
CA LEU A 114 12.00 13.25 3.99
C LEU A 114 13.26 12.43 3.73
N ARG A 115 14.27 12.62 4.56
CA ARG A 115 15.58 11.95 4.43
C ARG A 115 16.06 11.43 5.79
N GLY A 116 16.76 10.29 5.76
CA GLY A 116 17.57 9.85 6.89
C GLY A 116 18.96 10.46 6.84
N ASP A 117 19.60 10.64 7.97
CA ASP A 117 20.96 11.25 8.03
C ASP A 117 22.02 10.40 7.33
N LYS A 118 21.87 9.07 7.34
CA LYS A 118 22.81 8.14 6.71
C LYS A 118 22.21 7.46 5.47
N THR A 119 20.97 6.98 5.55
CA THR A 119 20.34 6.24 4.46
C THR A 119 18.84 6.53 4.36
N THR A 120 18.39 6.78 3.14
CA THR A 120 16.98 6.82 2.78
C THR A 120 16.68 5.68 1.82
N MET A 121 15.65 4.88 2.08
CA MET A 121 15.27 3.73 1.27
C MET A 121 13.83 3.85 0.77
N PHE A 122 13.68 3.83 -0.54
CA PHE A 122 12.38 3.80 -1.19
C PHE A 122 12.06 2.38 -1.67
N MET A 123 10.90 1.84 -1.28
CA MET A 123 10.44 0.53 -1.71
C MET A 123 9.19 0.68 -2.60
N GLY A 124 9.13 -0.06 -3.70
CA GLY A 124 7.97 0.03 -4.59
C GLY A 124 8.06 -0.78 -5.87
N SER A 125 7.15 -0.45 -6.78
CA SER A 125 7.08 -1.03 -8.12
C SER A 125 8.17 -0.49 -9.05
N TYR A 126 8.58 -1.28 -10.04
CA TYR A 126 9.46 -0.83 -11.13
C TYR A 126 8.91 0.37 -11.90
N SER A 127 7.60 0.55 -11.95
CA SER A 127 6.96 1.69 -12.60
C SER A 127 7.45 3.05 -12.08
N MET A 128 8.00 3.12 -10.87
CA MET A 128 8.55 4.34 -10.27
C MET A 128 9.97 4.68 -10.71
N LYS A 129 10.67 3.77 -11.39
CA LYS A 129 12.11 3.91 -11.72
C LYS A 129 12.44 5.23 -12.43
N ASN A 130 11.60 5.63 -13.40
CA ASN A 130 11.82 6.87 -14.15
C ASN A 130 11.59 8.13 -13.32
N ILE A 131 10.65 8.10 -12.39
CA ILE A 131 10.42 9.22 -11.46
C ILE A 131 11.60 9.35 -10.51
N ILE A 132 12.08 8.25 -9.94
CA ILE A 132 13.20 8.27 -9.00
C ILE A 132 14.47 8.81 -9.66
N LYS A 133 14.73 8.46 -10.93
CA LYS A 133 15.85 9.03 -11.71
C LYS A 133 15.76 10.55 -11.92
N LYS A 134 14.57 11.15 -11.80
CA LYS A 134 14.37 12.60 -11.90
C LYS A 134 14.57 13.32 -10.56
N LEU A 135 14.81 12.61 -9.48
CA LEU A 135 15.29 13.22 -8.24
C LEU A 135 16.73 13.71 -8.51
N ASP A 136 17.03 14.93 -8.09
CA ASP A 136 18.36 15.54 -8.28
C ASP A 136 19.41 14.96 -7.29
N GLU A 137 19.37 13.64 -7.10
CA GLU A 137 20.18 12.90 -6.14
C GLU A 137 20.74 11.63 -6.78
N ASP A 138 21.88 11.19 -6.29
CA ASP A 138 22.50 9.94 -6.71
C ASP A 138 21.78 8.76 -6.03
N VAL A 139 21.11 7.91 -6.80
CA VAL A 139 20.27 6.82 -6.30
C VAL A 139 20.85 5.47 -6.67
N GLU A 140 21.07 4.64 -5.66
CA GLU A 140 21.39 3.22 -5.88
C GLU A 140 20.10 2.43 -6.10
N PHE A 141 20.02 1.70 -7.22
CA PHE A 141 18.87 0.85 -7.53
C PHE A 141 19.16 -0.61 -7.17
N ILE A 142 18.29 -1.20 -6.38
CA ILE A 142 18.27 -2.63 -6.06
C ILE A 142 17.02 -3.25 -6.68
N ASP A 143 17.20 -4.01 -7.74
CA ASP A 143 16.12 -4.68 -8.44
C ASP A 143 15.79 -6.02 -7.74
N ARG A 144 14.55 -6.21 -7.32
CA ARG A 144 14.04 -7.43 -6.71
C ARG A 144 13.17 -8.19 -7.71
N LYS A 145 13.61 -9.36 -8.12
CA LYS A 145 12.82 -10.25 -8.99
C LYS A 145 11.95 -11.19 -8.14
N ARG A 146 10.77 -11.50 -8.63
CA ARG A 146 9.93 -12.55 -8.05
C ARG A 146 10.57 -13.91 -8.35
N LEU A 147 10.65 -14.78 -7.35
CA LEU A 147 11.22 -16.12 -7.49
C LEU A 147 10.19 -17.14 -7.97
N SER A 148 8.94 -16.98 -7.56
CA SER A 148 7.82 -17.85 -7.96
C SER A 148 7.13 -17.32 -9.22
N LYS A 149 6.49 -18.20 -9.98
CA LYS A 149 5.67 -17.82 -11.13
C LYS A 149 4.30 -17.32 -10.67
N LEU A 150 3.73 -16.40 -11.44
CA LEU A 150 2.32 -16.00 -11.34
C LEU A 150 1.66 -16.40 -12.65
N THR A 151 0.62 -17.25 -12.59
CA THR A 151 0.01 -17.82 -13.79
C THR A 151 -1.49 -17.57 -13.79
N PHE A 152 -2.05 -17.22 -14.94
CA PHE A 152 -3.48 -17.04 -15.11
C PHE A 152 -4.21 -18.38 -15.25
N SER A 153 -5.16 -18.65 -14.36
CA SER A 153 -5.93 -19.88 -14.31
C SER A 153 -7.28 -19.83 -15.03
N GLY A 154 -7.55 -18.71 -15.73
CA GLY A 154 -8.81 -18.52 -16.44
C GLY A 154 -9.99 -18.21 -15.51
N HIS A 155 -11.18 -18.49 -16.00
CA HIS A 155 -12.43 -18.33 -15.27
C HIS A 155 -12.77 -19.60 -14.47
N LYS A 156 -13.06 -19.46 -13.17
CA LYS A 156 -13.51 -20.57 -12.31
C LYS A 156 -14.80 -20.19 -11.56
N LYS A 157 -15.73 -21.12 -11.50
CA LYS A 157 -16.89 -21.00 -10.62
C LYS A 157 -16.47 -21.07 -9.16
N ILE A 158 -17.10 -20.31 -8.27
CA ILE A 158 -16.79 -20.28 -6.82
C ILE A 158 -16.79 -21.70 -6.22
N SER A 159 -17.71 -22.56 -6.66
CA SER A 159 -17.76 -23.96 -6.22
C SER A 159 -16.51 -24.80 -6.55
N ARG A 160 -15.70 -24.37 -7.51
CA ARG A 160 -14.51 -25.08 -7.99
C ARG A 160 -13.19 -24.38 -7.60
N ILE A 161 -13.26 -23.27 -6.87
CA ILE A 161 -12.07 -22.58 -6.38
C ILE A 161 -11.38 -23.46 -5.33
N GLU A 162 -10.06 -23.56 -5.41
CA GLU A 162 -9.20 -24.36 -4.52
C GLU A 162 -9.10 -23.68 -3.14
N ARG A 163 -8.63 -24.47 -2.14
CA ARG A 163 -8.27 -23.96 -0.81
C ARG A 163 -7.16 -22.94 -0.91
N LYS A 164 -6.92 -22.18 0.15
CA LYS A 164 -5.95 -21.08 0.22
C LYS A 164 -6.15 -20.02 -0.88
N SER A 165 -7.40 -19.74 -1.17
CA SER A 165 -7.80 -18.75 -2.18
C SER A 165 -8.40 -17.49 -1.56
N ALA A 166 -8.03 -16.35 -2.15
CA ALA A 166 -8.71 -15.09 -1.91
C ALA A 166 -9.64 -14.74 -3.08
N ILE A 167 -10.86 -14.32 -2.79
CA ILE A 167 -11.81 -13.76 -3.76
C ILE A 167 -11.90 -12.27 -3.52
N ILE A 168 -11.69 -11.48 -4.57
CA ILE A 168 -11.59 -10.01 -4.51
C ILE A 168 -12.86 -9.39 -5.05
N ALA A 169 -13.49 -8.57 -4.22
CA ALA A 169 -14.68 -7.79 -4.54
C ALA A 169 -14.49 -6.32 -4.12
N PHE A 170 -15.28 -5.39 -4.64
CA PHE A 170 -15.07 -3.97 -4.44
C PHE A 170 -16.23 -3.23 -3.76
N SER A 171 -17.22 -3.97 -3.28
CA SER A 171 -18.27 -3.44 -2.40
C SER A 171 -18.46 -4.34 -1.18
N ALA A 172 -18.90 -3.77 -0.07
CA ALA A 172 -19.19 -4.53 1.14
C ALA A 172 -20.31 -5.57 0.89
N GLU A 173 -21.34 -5.19 0.12
CA GLU A 173 -22.44 -6.06 -0.26
C GLU A 173 -21.94 -7.30 -1.00
N GLU A 174 -21.09 -7.12 -2.03
CA GLU A 174 -20.51 -8.21 -2.81
C GLU A 174 -19.61 -9.10 -1.95
N VAL A 175 -18.78 -8.51 -1.07
CA VAL A 175 -17.94 -9.27 -0.14
C VAL A 175 -18.77 -10.17 0.77
N TYR A 176 -19.85 -9.66 1.37
CA TYR A 176 -20.70 -10.47 2.24
C TYR A 176 -21.49 -11.53 1.46
N ALA A 177 -21.98 -11.20 0.25
CA ALA A 177 -22.69 -12.16 -0.60
C ALA A 177 -21.79 -13.35 -0.99
N ILE A 178 -20.53 -13.07 -1.38
CA ILE A 178 -19.55 -14.11 -1.73
C ILE A 178 -19.17 -14.93 -0.49
N ALA A 179 -18.93 -14.30 0.65
CA ALA A 179 -18.59 -14.98 1.89
C ALA A 179 -19.72 -15.94 2.33
N GLU A 180 -20.98 -15.51 2.21
CA GLU A 180 -22.13 -16.37 2.51
C GLU A 180 -22.27 -17.52 1.51
N LEU A 181 -21.99 -17.30 0.24
CA LEU A 181 -21.99 -18.37 -0.76
C LEU A 181 -20.91 -19.42 -0.45
N ILE A 182 -19.72 -18.99 -0.07
CA ILE A 182 -18.63 -19.89 0.35
C ILE A 182 -19.00 -20.62 1.63
N ARG A 183 -19.61 -19.94 2.59
CA ARG A 183 -20.08 -20.57 3.84
C ARG A 183 -21.03 -21.73 3.56
N ARG A 184 -21.96 -21.58 2.63
CA ARG A 184 -22.91 -22.62 2.25
C ARG A 184 -22.28 -23.79 1.50
N GLN A 185 -21.24 -23.53 0.70
CA GLN A 185 -20.69 -24.53 -0.21
C GLN A 185 -19.39 -25.16 0.27
N LYS A 186 -18.60 -24.46 1.10
CA LYS A 186 -17.20 -24.80 1.41
C LYS A 186 -16.81 -24.62 2.88
N GLY A 187 -17.75 -24.37 3.77
CA GLY A 187 -17.51 -24.33 5.21
C GLY A 187 -17.22 -22.95 5.79
N GLY A 188 -16.83 -21.97 5.02
CA GLY A 188 -16.65 -20.60 5.51
C GLY A 188 -15.51 -19.83 4.86
N ALA A 189 -15.48 -18.52 5.08
CA ALA A 189 -14.43 -17.63 4.63
C ALA A 189 -14.19 -16.53 5.66
N ALA A 190 -12.94 -16.11 5.80
CA ALA A 190 -12.61 -14.88 6.50
C ALA A 190 -12.88 -13.66 5.60
N ILE A 191 -13.20 -12.52 6.22
CA ILE A 191 -13.53 -11.28 5.50
C ILE A 191 -12.49 -10.21 5.84
N VAL A 192 -11.90 -9.58 4.84
CA VAL A 192 -10.94 -8.48 5.02
C VAL A 192 -11.30 -7.28 4.15
N MET A 193 -11.74 -6.20 4.80
CA MET A 193 -12.10 -4.93 4.16
C MET A 193 -11.49 -3.75 4.91
N GLY A 194 -11.26 -2.65 4.19
CA GLY A 194 -10.80 -1.40 4.77
C GLY A 194 -11.75 -0.81 5.83
N SER A 195 -13.05 -1.01 5.67
CA SER A 195 -14.11 -0.51 6.57
C SER A 195 -14.25 -1.27 7.90
N LEU A 196 -13.63 -2.44 8.04
CA LEU A 196 -13.65 -3.19 9.31
C LEU A 196 -12.81 -2.50 10.37
N SER A 197 -13.28 -2.56 11.64
CA SER A 197 -12.46 -2.14 12.77
C SER A 197 -11.14 -2.93 12.81
N PRO A 198 -10.03 -2.36 13.32
CA PRO A 198 -8.76 -3.06 13.43
C PRO A 198 -8.87 -4.40 14.16
N LYS A 199 -9.61 -4.42 15.28
CA LYS A 199 -9.84 -5.64 16.07
C LYS A 199 -10.53 -6.72 15.25
N THR A 200 -11.64 -6.38 14.59
CA THR A 200 -12.40 -7.33 13.76
C THR A 200 -11.54 -7.85 12.61
N ARG A 201 -10.80 -6.97 11.95
CA ARG A 201 -9.92 -7.34 10.84
C ARG A 201 -8.82 -8.29 11.28
N ASN A 202 -8.17 -8.03 12.42
CA ASN A 202 -7.14 -8.90 12.98
C ASN A 202 -7.71 -10.29 13.31
N SER A 203 -8.90 -10.37 13.92
CA SER A 203 -9.56 -11.65 14.18
C SER A 203 -9.91 -12.41 12.90
N GLN A 204 -10.29 -11.72 11.81
CA GLN A 204 -10.53 -12.36 10.52
C GLN A 204 -9.24 -12.87 9.87
N VAL A 205 -8.15 -12.12 9.98
CA VAL A 205 -6.82 -12.55 9.52
C VAL A 205 -6.36 -13.78 10.30
N GLU A 206 -6.52 -13.78 11.62
CA GLU A 206 -6.19 -14.89 12.50
C GLU A 206 -7.00 -16.15 12.16
N LEU A 207 -8.31 -16.00 11.94
CA LEU A 207 -9.20 -17.09 11.52
C LEU A 207 -8.73 -17.79 10.23
N TYR A 208 -8.19 -17.00 9.28
CA TYR A 208 -7.61 -17.55 8.06
C TYR A 208 -6.23 -18.18 8.31
N GLN A 209 -5.38 -17.52 9.08
CA GLN A 209 -4.01 -17.99 9.34
C GLN A 209 -3.95 -19.23 10.22
N SER A 210 -4.92 -19.41 11.14
CA SER A 210 -5.05 -20.64 11.95
C SER A 210 -5.47 -21.85 11.13
N GLY A 211 -6.03 -21.65 9.93
CA GLY A 211 -6.58 -22.70 9.08
C GLY A 211 -8.01 -23.11 9.44
N ASP A 212 -8.70 -22.34 10.29
CA ASP A 212 -10.11 -22.59 10.60
C ASP A 212 -11.01 -22.38 9.37
N VAL A 213 -10.56 -21.54 8.45
CA VAL A 213 -11.17 -21.35 7.13
C VAL A 213 -10.11 -21.36 6.03
N ASP A 214 -10.45 -21.95 4.88
CA ASP A 214 -9.54 -22.07 3.73
C ASP A 214 -9.68 -20.92 2.72
N PHE A 215 -10.67 -20.07 2.89
CA PHE A 215 -11.03 -19.02 1.95
C PHE A 215 -11.02 -17.65 2.59
N LEU A 216 -10.64 -16.66 1.79
CA LEU A 216 -10.67 -15.25 2.15
C LEU A 216 -11.54 -14.49 1.14
N VAL A 217 -12.41 -13.61 1.60
CA VAL A 217 -13.05 -12.61 0.73
C VAL A 217 -12.58 -11.23 1.15
N ALA A 218 -12.03 -10.48 0.21
CA ALA A 218 -11.37 -9.23 0.53
C ALA A 218 -11.62 -8.14 -0.52
N THR A 219 -11.41 -6.90 -0.13
CA THR A 219 -11.28 -5.78 -1.07
C THR A 219 -9.82 -5.64 -1.54
N ASP A 220 -9.54 -4.62 -2.36
CA ASP A 220 -8.18 -4.27 -2.81
C ASP A 220 -7.19 -3.98 -1.65
N ALA A 221 -7.69 -3.79 -0.44
CA ALA A 221 -6.85 -3.68 0.77
C ALA A 221 -5.85 -4.85 0.91
N ILE A 222 -6.17 -6.04 0.36
CA ILE A 222 -5.25 -7.19 0.35
C ILE A 222 -3.98 -6.90 -0.48
N GLY A 223 -4.10 -6.10 -1.54
CA GLY A 223 -2.98 -5.72 -2.41
C GLY A 223 -1.88 -4.94 -1.68
N MET A 224 -2.21 -4.26 -0.58
CA MET A 224 -1.34 -3.31 0.08
C MET A 224 -0.70 -3.86 1.38
N GLY A 225 -0.12 -5.05 1.35
CA GLY A 225 0.83 -5.44 2.40
C GLY A 225 0.32 -6.35 3.51
N ILE A 226 -0.91 -6.84 3.47
CA ILE A 226 -1.34 -7.89 4.41
C ILE A 226 -0.60 -9.18 4.05
N ASN A 227 0.14 -9.70 5.01
CA ASN A 227 0.92 -10.93 4.82
C ASN A 227 0.04 -12.16 5.07
N MET A 228 -0.54 -12.69 4.00
CA MET A 228 -1.35 -13.91 4.03
C MET A 228 -0.73 -14.99 3.16
N ASP A 229 -0.86 -16.24 3.57
CA ASP A 229 -0.43 -17.40 2.81
C ASP A 229 -1.54 -17.79 1.82
N LEU A 230 -1.47 -17.20 0.63
CA LEU A 230 -2.43 -17.40 -0.46
C LEU A 230 -1.76 -18.10 -1.62
N ASP A 231 -2.34 -19.20 -2.08
CA ASP A 231 -1.91 -19.86 -3.31
C ASP A 231 -2.63 -19.25 -4.53
N ASN A 232 -3.87 -18.80 -4.36
CA ASN A 232 -4.70 -18.33 -5.46
C ASN A 232 -5.40 -17.01 -5.14
N VAL A 233 -5.60 -16.18 -6.17
CA VAL A 233 -6.37 -14.93 -6.11
C VAL A 233 -7.36 -14.89 -7.27
N TYR A 234 -8.64 -14.74 -6.98
CA TYR A 234 -9.71 -14.65 -7.98
C TYR A 234 -10.44 -13.31 -7.87
N PHE A 235 -10.61 -12.63 -8.99
CA PHE A 235 -11.40 -11.41 -9.05
C PHE A 235 -12.87 -11.76 -9.35
N SER A 236 -13.80 -11.31 -8.50
CA SER A 236 -15.24 -11.37 -8.79
C SER A 236 -15.67 -10.18 -9.63
N ASN A 237 -14.92 -9.11 -9.63
CA ASN A 237 -15.13 -7.90 -10.41
C ASN A 237 -13.79 -7.23 -10.75
N LEU A 238 -13.73 -6.55 -11.90
CA LEU A 238 -12.59 -5.73 -12.33
C LEU A 238 -12.91 -4.24 -12.28
N LYS A 239 -14.05 -3.84 -11.73
CA LYS A 239 -14.46 -2.44 -11.59
C LYS A 239 -14.57 -2.07 -10.12
N LYS A 240 -14.06 -0.88 -9.78
CA LYS A 240 -14.21 -0.30 -8.45
C LYS A 240 -14.71 1.14 -8.51
N PHE A 241 -15.34 1.57 -7.43
CA PHE A 241 -15.64 2.99 -7.22
C PHE A 241 -14.38 3.68 -6.68
N ASP A 242 -13.94 4.74 -7.35
CA ASP A 242 -12.70 5.47 -7.02
C ASP A 242 -12.95 6.73 -6.17
N GLY A 243 -14.12 6.81 -5.52
CA GLY A 243 -14.58 7.99 -4.78
C GLY A 243 -15.43 8.94 -5.64
N ARG A 244 -15.43 8.80 -6.98
CA ARG A 244 -16.15 9.67 -7.93
C ARG A 244 -16.97 8.90 -8.93
N LYS A 245 -16.39 7.86 -9.52
CA LYS A 245 -17.02 7.05 -10.57
C LYS A 245 -16.61 5.59 -10.49
N MET A 246 -17.44 4.76 -11.05
CA MET A 246 -17.06 3.37 -11.33
C MET A 246 -16.04 3.35 -12.46
N ARG A 247 -14.89 2.71 -12.24
CA ARG A 247 -13.86 2.51 -13.26
C ARG A 247 -13.29 1.11 -13.21
N ARG A 248 -12.76 0.65 -14.32
CA ARG A 248 -11.98 -0.58 -14.37
C ARG A 248 -10.65 -0.38 -13.62
N LEU A 249 -10.18 -1.43 -12.97
CA LEU A 249 -8.82 -1.49 -12.43
C LEU A 249 -7.81 -1.36 -13.57
N ASN A 250 -6.74 -0.64 -13.32
CA ASN A 250 -5.60 -0.65 -14.23
C ASN A 250 -4.72 -1.90 -13.98
N LEU A 251 -3.85 -2.23 -14.95
CA LEU A 251 -3.01 -3.44 -14.88
C LEU A 251 -2.11 -3.48 -13.64
N ALA A 252 -1.62 -2.34 -13.17
CA ALA A 252 -0.79 -2.28 -11.98
C ALA A 252 -1.59 -2.63 -10.72
N GLU A 253 -2.85 -2.17 -10.61
CA GLU A 253 -3.76 -2.54 -9.52
C GLU A 253 -4.08 -4.04 -9.55
N ILE A 254 -4.43 -4.58 -10.73
CA ILE A 254 -4.67 -6.02 -10.89
C ILE A 254 -3.41 -6.81 -10.51
N GLY A 255 -2.25 -6.40 -11.03
CA GLY A 255 -0.98 -7.06 -10.75
C GLY A 255 -0.53 -6.99 -9.30
N GLN A 256 -0.84 -5.90 -8.60
CA GLN A 256 -0.55 -5.75 -7.17
C GLN A 256 -1.40 -6.71 -6.32
N ILE A 257 -2.66 -6.88 -6.68
CA ILE A 257 -3.60 -7.80 -6.00
C ILE A 257 -3.27 -9.24 -6.38
N ALA A 258 -3.19 -9.56 -7.67
CA ALA A 258 -2.85 -10.90 -8.18
C ALA A 258 -1.50 -11.39 -7.67
N GLY A 259 -0.54 -10.47 -7.58
CA GLY A 259 0.80 -10.76 -7.05
C GLY A 259 0.84 -11.22 -5.59
N ARG A 260 -0.28 -11.18 -4.87
CA ARG A 260 -0.39 -11.78 -3.53
C ARG A 260 -0.53 -13.29 -3.58
N ALA A 261 -0.93 -13.86 -4.72
CA ALA A 261 -0.94 -15.31 -4.93
C ALA A 261 0.49 -15.84 -5.00
N GLY A 262 0.73 -16.99 -4.35
CA GLY A 262 2.05 -17.60 -4.22
C GLY A 262 2.96 -16.85 -3.26
N ARG A 263 3.92 -17.54 -2.70
CA ARG A 263 4.85 -16.94 -1.73
C ARG A 263 6.23 -17.55 -1.83
N TYR A 264 7.26 -16.70 -1.88
CA TYR A 264 8.65 -17.10 -1.95
C TYR A 264 8.92 -18.00 -3.16
N LEU A 265 9.03 -19.32 -2.97
CA LEU A 265 9.21 -20.30 -4.04
C LEU A 265 7.89 -20.97 -4.49
N ASN A 266 6.78 -20.74 -3.81
CA ASN A 266 5.50 -21.30 -4.18
C ASN A 266 4.88 -20.47 -5.30
N ASP A 267 4.58 -21.10 -6.42
CA ASP A 267 3.90 -20.47 -7.55
C ASP A 267 2.49 -20.05 -7.15
N GLY A 268 2.03 -18.94 -7.73
CA GLY A 268 0.72 -18.40 -7.48
C GLY A 268 -0.17 -18.47 -8.71
N LEU A 269 -1.46 -18.68 -8.50
CA LEU A 269 -2.46 -18.59 -9.56
C LEU A 269 -3.33 -17.36 -9.36
N PHE A 270 -3.68 -16.70 -10.46
CA PHE A 270 -4.75 -15.69 -10.43
C PHE A 270 -5.76 -15.98 -11.51
N GLY A 271 -6.99 -15.54 -11.30
CA GLY A 271 -8.08 -15.80 -12.23
C GLY A 271 -9.28 -14.92 -11.96
N ILE A 272 -10.37 -15.21 -12.64
CA ILE A 272 -11.64 -14.51 -12.53
C ILE A 272 -12.74 -15.49 -12.12
N THR A 273 -13.79 -14.97 -11.46
CA THR A 273 -14.96 -15.76 -11.05
C THR A 273 -16.24 -14.96 -11.20
N GLY A 274 -17.39 -15.63 -11.22
CA GLY A 274 -18.67 -14.96 -11.40
C GLY A 274 -18.78 -14.25 -12.76
N ASP A 275 -19.40 -13.11 -12.76
CA ASP A 275 -19.60 -12.25 -13.94
C ASP A 275 -18.52 -11.17 -14.06
N CYS A 276 -17.28 -11.49 -13.71
CA CYS A 276 -16.17 -10.55 -13.56
C CYS A 276 -15.81 -9.78 -14.85
N GLY A 277 -16.16 -10.28 -16.00
CA GLY A 277 -15.66 -9.80 -17.28
C GLY A 277 -14.31 -10.43 -17.62
N GLU A 278 -13.77 -10.12 -18.79
CA GLU A 278 -12.57 -10.77 -19.32
C GLU A 278 -11.30 -9.98 -19.03
N ILE A 279 -10.20 -10.70 -18.86
CA ILE A 279 -8.82 -10.21 -18.94
C ILE A 279 -8.29 -10.70 -20.30
N SER A 280 -7.85 -9.80 -21.17
CA SER A 280 -7.35 -10.16 -22.48
C SER A 280 -6.03 -10.94 -22.41
N ALA A 281 -5.72 -11.72 -23.44
CA ALA A 281 -4.46 -12.47 -23.49
C ALA A 281 -3.23 -11.56 -23.38
N GLU A 282 -3.27 -10.35 -23.94
CA GLU A 282 -2.21 -9.35 -23.83
C GLU A 282 -2.08 -8.85 -22.36
N GLU A 283 -3.20 -8.55 -21.70
CA GLU A 283 -3.20 -8.16 -20.30
C GLU A 283 -2.65 -9.28 -19.40
N VAL A 284 -3.02 -10.54 -19.69
CA VAL A 284 -2.50 -11.71 -18.97
C VAL A 284 -0.98 -11.79 -19.08
N GLU A 285 -0.43 -11.67 -20.31
CA GLU A 285 1.02 -11.69 -20.50
C GLU A 285 1.73 -10.59 -19.71
N LEU A 286 1.18 -9.37 -19.71
CA LEU A 286 1.74 -8.25 -18.94
C LEU A 286 1.68 -8.49 -17.43
N LEU A 287 0.59 -9.08 -16.93
CA LEU A 287 0.41 -9.42 -15.51
C LEU A 287 1.37 -10.52 -15.05
N GLU A 288 1.49 -11.61 -15.81
CA GLU A 288 2.39 -12.73 -15.52
C GLU A 288 3.87 -12.30 -15.51
N ASN A 289 4.24 -11.40 -16.43
CA ASN A 289 5.59 -10.85 -16.54
C ASN A 289 5.83 -9.61 -15.66
N HIS A 290 4.83 -9.15 -14.88
CA HIS A 290 4.89 -7.94 -14.05
C HIS A 290 5.34 -6.68 -14.83
N LYS A 291 4.93 -6.58 -16.09
CA LYS A 291 5.23 -5.44 -16.98
C LYS A 291 4.10 -4.43 -16.91
N PHE A 292 4.29 -3.37 -16.15
CA PHE A 292 3.31 -2.29 -16.00
C PHE A 292 3.84 -0.99 -16.58
N ASN A 293 2.91 -0.13 -16.99
CA ASN A 293 3.26 1.18 -17.52
C ASN A 293 4.08 1.98 -16.52
N GLU A 294 5.08 2.69 -17.02
CA GLU A 294 5.89 3.59 -16.23
C GLU A 294 5.06 4.77 -15.73
N ILE A 295 5.37 5.18 -14.50
CA ILE A 295 4.76 6.37 -13.90
C ILE A 295 5.56 7.59 -14.35
N HIS A 296 4.85 8.56 -14.94
CA HIS A 296 5.44 9.80 -15.43
C HIS A 296 5.07 11.02 -14.61
N THR A 297 4.01 10.91 -13.78
CA THR A 297 3.46 12.04 -13.04
C THR A 297 3.04 11.60 -11.65
N LEU A 298 3.36 12.39 -10.64
CA LEU A 298 2.93 12.20 -9.25
C LEU A 298 1.95 13.29 -8.84
N TYR A 299 1.03 12.96 -7.94
CA TYR A 299 0.18 13.97 -7.32
C TYR A 299 0.94 14.75 -6.26
N TRP A 300 0.77 16.07 -6.29
CA TRP A 300 1.46 16.99 -5.40
C TRP A 300 0.50 18.03 -4.82
N ARG A 301 0.75 18.45 -3.61
CA ARG A 301 0.16 19.59 -2.94
C ARG A 301 1.25 20.30 -2.17
N ASN A 302 1.20 21.64 -2.09
CA ASN A 302 2.15 22.38 -1.27
C ASN A 302 2.09 21.91 0.19
N PRO A 303 3.17 21.35 0.76
CA PRO A 303 3.20 20.95 2.16
C PRO A 303 3.33 22.15 3.12
N ASN A 304 3.82 23.30 2.63
CA ASN A 304 4.08 24.49 3.42
C ASN A 304 2.88 25.44 3.40
N LEU A 305 1.79 25.02 4.04
CA LEU A 305 0.57 25.83 4.10
C LEU A 305 0.72 27.00 5.07
N ASN A 306 0.26 28.19 4.63
CA ASN A 306 0.27 29.40 5.43
C ASN A 306 -1.09 29.63 6.10
N PHE A 307 -1.17 29.34 7.38
CA PHE A 307 -2.41 29.47 8.19
C PHE A 307 -2.60 30.86 8.81
N LYS A 308 -1.84 31.87 8.39
CA LYS A 308 -1.89 33.22 8.97
C LYS A 308 -3.27 33.90 8.81
N ASN A 309 -3.90 33.69 7.67
CA ASN A 309 -5.29 34.07 7.38
C ASN A 309 -5.82 33.26 6.18
N GLY A 310 -7.15 33.34 5.90
CA GLY A 310 -7.78 32.59 4.81
C GLY A 310 -7.19 32.86 3.42
N ASN A 311 -6.84 34.13 3.12
CA ASN A 311 -6.26 34.49 1.82
C ASN A 311 -4.85 33.91 1.64
N GLU A 312 -4.03 33.94 2.67
CA GLU A 312 -2.68 33.36 2.63
C GLU A 312 -2.75 31.80 2.54
N LEU A 313 -3.74 31.19 3.22
CA LEU A 313 -3.99 29.77 3.11
C LEU A 313 -4.36 29.38 1.67
N ILE A 314 -5.31 30.10 1.06
CA ILE A 314 -5.72 29.87 -0.33
C ILE A 314 -4.53 30.06 -1.28
N LYS A 315 -3.76 31.13 -1.14
CA LYS A 315 -2.56 31.35 -1.96
C LYS A 315 -1.56 30.18 -1.84
N SER A 316 -1.28 29.74 -0.61
CA SER A 316 -0.36 28.61 -0.40
C SER A 316 -0.90 27.28 -0.94
N LEU A 317 -2.21 27.07 -0.93
CA LEU A 317 -2.87 25.93 -1.57
C LEU A 317 -2.82 26.02 -3.09
N ASP A 318 -2.83 27.24 -3.65
CA ASP A 318 -2.81 27.50 -5.10
C ASP A 318 -1.41 27.49 -5.71
N GLU A 319 -0.36 27.36 -4.92
CA GLU A 319 0.99 27.22 -5.43
C GLU A 319 1.12 26.06 -6.41
N ARG A 320 1.91 26.28 -7.45
CA ARG A 320 2.22 25.28 -8.47
C ARG A 320 3.53 24.59 -8.17
N PRO A 321 3.62 23.28 -8.46
CA PRO A 321 4.89 22.59 -8.31
C PRO A 321 5.93 23.12 -9.30
N ASN A 322 7.18 23.13 -8.89
CA ASN A 322 8.31 23.59 -9.70
C ASN A 322 8.87 22.53 -10.66
N LYS A 323 8.38 21.29 -10.59
CA LYS A 323 8.81 20.17 -11.44
C LYS A 323 7.67 19.76 -12.37
N SER A 324 7.93 19.60 -13.66
CA SER A 324 6.92 19.28 -14.69
C SER A 324 6.24 17.92 -14.51
N TRP A 325 6.87 17.00 -13.79
CA TRP A 325 6.33 15.68 -13.48
C TRP A 325 5.48 15.63 -12.19
N LEU A 326 5.26 16.77 -11.55
CA LEU A 326 4.35 16.92 -10.42
C LEU A 326 3.03 17.53 -10.89
N LYS A 327 1.94 16.88 -10.56
CA LYS A 327 0.58 17.33 -10.88
C LYS A 327 -0.12 17.82 -9.62
N ARG A 328 -0.49 19.10 -9.59
CA ARG A 328 -1.23 19.68 -8.46
C ARG A 328 -2.59 18.99 -8.29
N ILE A 329 -2.94 18.66 -7.05
CA ILE A 329 -4.30 18.27 -6.67
C ILE A 329 -5.09 19.53 -6.35
N TYR A 330 -6.24 19.67 -7.01
CA TYR A 330 -7.15 20.81 -6.82
C TYR A 330 -8.13 20.61 -5.66
N GLU A 331 -8.33 19.36 -5.24
CA GLU A 331 -9.29 19.05 -4.19
C GLU A 331 -8.62 19.08 -2.82
N CYS A 332 -9.11 20.01 -2.01
CA CYS A 332 -8.72 20.11 -0.61
C CYS A 332 -9.98 19.96 0.24
N CYS A 333 -10.04 18.92 1.08
CA CYS A 333 -11.12 18.73 2.06
C CYS A 333 -11.33 19.99 2.92
N LEU A 334 -10.29 20.78 3.17
CA LEU A 334 -10.37 22.03 3.91
C LEU A 334 -11.28 23.08 3.26
N LEU A 335 -11.44 23.05 1.93
CA LEU A 335 -12.35 23.98 1.22
C LEU A 335 -13.80 23.49 1.25
N TYR A 336 -14.02 22.16 1.38
CA TYR A 336 -15.37 21.58 1.41
C TYR A 336 -15.92 21.39 2.81
N THR A 337 -15.09 21.34 3.84
CA THR A 337 -15.51 21.20 5.25
C THR A 337 -15.67 22.53 5.95
N SER A 338 -15.32 23.65 5.32
CA SER A 338 -15.67 24.98 5.82
C SER A 338 -17.18 25.20 5.58
N PRO A 339 -18.03 25.34 6.64
CA PRO A 339 -19.44 25.58 6.45
C PRO A 339 -19.61 26.87 5.62
N SER A 340 -20.35 26.76 4.54
CA SER A 340 -20.71 27.91 3.73
C SER A 340 -21.40 28.96 4.61
N PRO A 341 -21.19 30.27 4.40
CA PRO A 341 -21.95 31.31 5.09
C PRO A 341 -23.48 31.13 4.98
N ARG A 342 -23.94 30.33 4.00
CA ARG A 342 -25.37 30.00 3.80
C ARG A 342 -25.86 28.89 4.72
N ASP A 343 -24.99 28.11 5.35
CA ASP A 343 -25.32 27.01 6.27
C ASP A 343 -25.44 27.48 7.74
N ARG A 344 -25.39 28.81 7.97
CA ARG A 344 -25.57 29.46 9.26
C ARG A 344 -26.91 30.20 9.36
N GLY A 345 -27.95 29.59 8.77
CA GLY A 345 -29.33 30.06 8.90
C GLY A 345 -30.06 29.38 10.05
#